data_d0b13fccf089d53195e9f6cbdd62fc55
#
_entry.id   d0b13fccf089d53195e9f6cbdd62fc55
#
_cell.length_a   1.000
_cell.length_b   1.000
_cell.length_c   1.000
_cell.angle_alpha   90.00
_cell.angle_beta   90.00
_cell.angle_gamma   90.00
#
_symmetry.space_group_name_H-M   'P 1'
#
loop_
_entity.id
_entity.type
_entity.pdbx_description
1 polymer ?
#
loop_
_entity_poly.entity_id
_entity_poly.type
_entity_poly.pdbx_seq_one_letter_code
_entity_poly.pdbx_strand_id
1 'polypeptide(L)'
;MSIQVKLIESPSGIADCPGFKTAGVACDIRGKGDLELLDLALVTSEEPCHAAGVFTLNDVCAAPVLVCKEILTSPSAKVAGIVVNSGNANAATAEQGMIDAKEMSAIAQLETGIGSPFLVCSTGRIGRKIPMQNIKTGIAAAAKALREESQNSLDAADAILTSDTGRKCATAQFTYEGETLTVSGIAKGAGMIEPNMATMLAFLATDLDVDNAALKNTLVQACNKTFNRISIDGDMSTNDTVLLLANGKSGLVPDDSPELLQAFREAVFIVCDTLAEKIVGDGEKITKLVELIVEGCQSEDCLLYTSPSPRD
;
A
#
# COMPACT_ATOMS: atom_id res chain seq x y z
N MET A 1 -26.00 -4.49 18.14
CA MET A 1 -25.07 -3.46 18.70
C MET A 1 -24.01 -3.20 17.65
N SER A 2 -23.65 -1.95 17.41
CA SER A 2 -22.55 -1.67 16.46
C SER A 2 -21.23 -2.21 17.02
N ILE A 3 -20.46 -2.88 16.17
CA ILE A 3 -19.10 -3.33 16.50
C ILE A 3 -18.21 -2.10 16.61
N GLN A 4 -17.46 -1.98 17.69
CA GLN A 4 -16.56 -0.85 17.89
C GLN A 4 -15.19 -1.15 17.27
N VAL A 5 -14.78 -0.33 16.30
CA VAL A 5 -13.44 -0.34 15.71
C VAL A 5 -12.51 0.55 16.54
N LYS A 6 -11.30 0.07 16.82
CA LYS A 6 -10.30 0.78 17.62
C LYS A 6 -9.00 0.92 16.83
N LEU A 7 -8.47 2.13 16.77
CA LEU A 7 -7.11 2.38 16.28
C LEU A 7 -6.09 2.00 17.37
N ILE A 8 -5.02 1.32 16.97
CA ILE A 8 -3.94 0.90 17.87
C ILE A 8 -2.93 2.05 18.01
N GLU A 9 -2.54 2.39 19.23
CA GLU A 9 -1.68 3.54 19.53
C GLU A 9 -0.25 3.38 18.96
N SER A 10 0.30 2.16 18.99
CA SER A 10 1.67 1.88 18.54
C SER A 10 1.69 0.76 17.49
N PRO A 11 1.22 1.04 16.26
CA PRO A 11 1.16 0.03 15.23
C PRO A 11 2.56 -0.34 14.73
N SER A 12 2.77 -1.64 14.48
CA SER A 12 3.97 -2.18 13.86
C SER A 12 3.82 -2.35 12.33
N GLY A 13 2.68 -1.94 11.76
CA GLY A 13 2.39 -2.06 10.34
C GLY A 13 1.81 -3.42 9.95
N ILE A 14 2.17 -3.94 8.79
CA ILE A 14 1.53 -5.12 8.20
C ILE A 14 1.60 -6.37 9.09
N ALA A 15 2.68 -6.56 9.85
CA ALA A 15 2.84 -7.73 10.70
C ALA A 15 1.90 -7.74 11.93
N ASP A 16 1.18 -6.65 12.21
CA ASP A 16 0.08 -6.67 13.18
C ASP A 16 -1.10 -7.53 12.70
N CYS A 17 -1.19 -7.78 11.39
CA CYS A 17 -2.23 -8.62 10.81
C CYS A 17 -1.80 -10.08 10.79
N PRO A 18 -2.53 -10.99 11.46
CA PRO A 18 -2.19 -12.41 11.55
C PRO A 18 -2.00 -13.05 10.16
N GLY A 19 -0.95 -13.88 10.02
CA GLY A 19 -0.63 -14.62 8.81
C GLY A 19 0.10 -13.82 7.74
N PHE A 20 0.47 -12.56 7.99
CA PHE A 20 1.38 -11.79 7.13
C PHE A 20 2.79 -11.74 7.73
N LYS A 21 3.78 -11.81 6.85
CA LYS A 21 5.22 -11.70 7.16
C LYS A 21 5.84 -10.60 6.33
N THR A 22 6.78 -9.86 6.91
CA THR A 22 7.41 -8.73 6.25
C THR A 22 8.91 -8.72 6.46
N ALA A 23 9.64 -8.16 5.49
CA ALA A 23 11.07 -7.87 5.62
C ALA A 23 11.42 -6.60 4.88
N GLY A 24 12.35 -5.83 5.42
CA GLY A 24 13.02 -4.71 4.77
C GLY A 24 14.51 -4.97 4.74
N VAL A 25 15.15 -4.75 3.58
CA VAL A 25 16.59 -4.96 3.40
C VAL A 25 17.21 -3.83 2.58
N ALA A 26 18.53 -3.62 2.75
CA ALA A 26 19.33 -2.74 1.94
C ALA A 26 19.97 -3.54 0.78
N CYS A 27 19.84 -3.05 -0.44
CA CYS A 27 20.48 -3.65 -1.62
C CYS A 27 21.05 -2.62 -2.61
N ASP A 28 21.22 -1.36 -2.18
CA ASP A 28 21.82 -0.27 -2.95
C ASP A 28 21.17 -0.02 -4.32
N ILE A 29 19.84 0.08 -4.34
CA ILE A 29 19.08 0.39 -5.58
C ILE A 29 19.42 1.79 -6.11
N ARG A 30 19.82 2.69 -5.21
CA ARG A 30 20.25 4.06 -5.58
C ARG A 30 21.64 4.10 -6.20
N GLY A 31 22.45 3.03 -6.09
CA GLY A 31 23.80 2.93 -6.65
C GLY A 31 24.78 3.91 -6.00
N LYS A 32 24.67 4.12 -4.68
CA LYS A 32 25.54 5.02 -3.91
C LYS A 32 26.52 4.31 -2.99
N GLY A 33 26.45 2.96 -2.94
CA GLY A 33 27.25 2.13 -2.02
C GLY A 33 26.76 2.19 -0.58
N ASP A 34 25.53 2.66 -0.34
CA ASP A 34 24.92 2.72 0.98
C ASP A 34 24.18 1.41 1.23
N LEU A 35 24.77 0.56 2.06
CA LEU A 35 24.20 -0.73 2.46
C LEU A 35 23.51 -0.70 3.82
N GLU A 36 23.35 0.48 4.43
CA GLU A 36 22.58 0.65 5.66
C GLU A 36 21.16 1.15 5.35
N LEU A 37 20.99 1.86 4.23
CA LEU A 37 19.70 2.38 3.82
C LEU A 37 18.83 1.25 3.26
N LEU A 38 17.75 0.92 3.97
CA LEU A 38 16.77 -0.04 3.49
C LEU A 38 16.09 0.50 2.22
N ASP A 39 16.02 -0.30 1.16
CA ASP A 39 15.50 0.13 -0.13
C ASP A 39 14.73 -0.98 -0.90
N LEU A 40 14.53 -2.15 -0.27
CA LEU A 40 13.68 -3.21 -0.77
C LEU A 40 12.85 -3.82 0.37
N ALA A 41 11.53 -3.88 0.17
CA ALA A 41 10.60 -4.52 1.09
C ALA A 41 9.92 -5.73 0.45
N LEU A 42 9.65 -6.75 1.25
CA LEU A 42 8.85 -7.90 0.88
C LEU A 42 7.75 -8.10 1.93
N VAL A 43 6.51 -8.17 1.47
CA VAL A 43 5.33 -8.51 2.26
C VAL A 43 4.78 -9.82 1.72
N THR A 44 4.56 -10.81 2.57
CA THR A 44 4.00 -12.10 2.15
C THR A 44 2.84 -12.51 3.03
N SER A 45 1.89 -13.20 2.42
CA SER A 45 0.91 -14.00 3.16
C SER A 45 1.41 -15.45 3.26
N GLU A 46 1.10 -16.14 4.36
CA GLU A 46 1.43 -17.56 4.53
C GLU A 46 0.80 -18.44 3.44
N GLU A 47 -0.42 -18.08 3.03
CA GLU A 47 -1.16 -18.71 1.95
C GLU A 47 -1.52 -17.67 0.88
N PRO A 48 -1.71 -18.06 -0.39
CA PRO A 48 -2.15 -17.15 -1.42
C PRO A 48 -3.46 -16.45 -1.04
N CYS A 49 -3.45 -15.12 -1.06
CA CYS A 49 -4.53 -14.28 -0.57
C CYS A 49 -5.26 -13.53 -1.70
N HIS A 50 -6.48 -13.11 -1.42
CA HIS A 50 -7.22 -12.16 -2.25
C HIS A 50 -6.56 -10.78 -2.21
N ALA A 51 -6.69 -10.03 -3.30
CA ALA A 51 -6.12 -8.69 -3.37
C ALA A 51 -6.95 -7.73 -4.23
N ALA A 52 -6.93 -6.47 -3.84
CA ALA A 52 -7.45 -5.36 -4.64
C ALA A 52 -6.43 -4.23 -4.72
N GLY A 53 -6.48 -3.45 -5.79
CA GLY A 53 -5.61 -2.30 -5.99
C GLY A 53 -6.35 -1.09 -6.55
N VAL A 54 -5.97 0.11 -6.09
CA VAL A 54 -6.32 1.41 -6.67
C VAL A 54 -5.02 2.03 -7.17
N PHE A 55 -5.04 2.60 -8.36
CA PHE A 55 -3.82 2.98 -9.09
C PHE A 55 -3.94 4.37 -9.67
N THR A 56 -2.80 5.01 -9.90
CA THR A 56 -2.70 6.31 -10.57
C THR A 56 -3.52 6.37 -11.88
N LEU A 57 -4.11 7.52 -12.11
CA LEU A 57 -4.80 7.87 -13.36
C LEU A 57 -3.88 8.56 -14.37
N ASN A 58 -2.58 8.70 -14.06
CA ASN A 58 -1.60 9.27 -14.97
C ASN A 58 -1.51 8.45 -16.27
N ASP A 59 -1.60 9.10 -17.41
CA ASP A 59 -1.49 8.45 -18.73
C ASP A 59 -0.12 7.76 -18.91
N VAL A 60 0.90 8.25 -18.25
CA VAL A 60 2.26 7.66 -18.25
C VAL A 60 2.46 6.77 -17.03
N CYS A 61 1.66 5.69 -16.94
CA CYS A 61 1.81 4.71 -15.86
C CYS A 61 3.18 4.02 -15.89
N ALA A 62 3.76 3.85 -14.71
CA ALA A 62 4.98 3.06 -14.54
C ALA A 62 4.74 1.56 -14.77
N ALA A 63 5.77 0.84 -15.20
CA ALA A 63 5.71 -0.59 -15.47
C ALA A 63 5.16 -1.44 -14.28
N PRO A 64 5.56 -1.20 -13.02
CA PRO A 64 5.00 -1.91 -11.87
C PRO A 64 3.48 -1.78 -11.76
N VAL A 65 2.93 -0.59 -12.02
CA VAL A 65 1.49 -0.33 -12.00
C VAL A 65 0.78 -1.19 -13.04
N LEU A 66 1.33 -1.25 -14.26
CA LEU A 66 0.77 -2.05 -15.35
C LEU A 66 0.80 -3.55 -15.03
N VAL A 67 1.89 -4.05 -14.44
CA VAL A 67 2.02 -5.45 -14.00
C VAL A 67 1.00 -5.78 -12.90
N CYS A 68 0.81 -4.90 -11.91
CA CYS A 68 -0.21 -5.10 -10.89
C CYS A 68 -1.63 -5.13 -11.49
N LYS A 69 -1.95 -4.21 -12.40
CA LYS A 69 -3.23 -4.21 -13.12
C LYS A 69 -3.44 -5.51 -13.89
N GLU A 70 -2.40 -6.02 -14.58
CA GLU A 70 -2.44 -7.30 -15.31
C GLU A 70 -2.74 -8.48 -14.39
N ILE A 71 -2.03 -8.60 -13.25
CA ILE A 71 -2.22 -9.66 -12.24
C ILE A 71 -3.65 -9.63 -11.67
N LEU A 72 -4.16 -8.43 -11.36
CA LEU A 72 -5.47 -8.24 -10.72
C LEU A 72 -6.65 -8.22 -11.72
N THR A 73 -6.42 -8.49 -13.00
CA THR A 73 -7.50 -8.53 -14.01
C THR A 73 -8.47 -9.69 -13.76
N SER A 74 -7.98 -10.83 -13.28
CA SER A 74 -8.85 -11.98 -12.98
C SER A 74 -9.61 -11.75 -11.67
N PRO A 75 -10.95 -11.90 -11.66
CA PRO A 75 -11.76 -11.78 -10.44
C PRO A 75 -11.40 -12.78 -9.34
N SER A 76 -10.78 -13.89 -9.70
CA SER A 76 -10.33 -14.95 -8.77
C SER A 76 -8.83 -14.98 -8.57
N ALA A 77 -8.10 -13.93 -9.01
CA ALA A 77 -6.66 -13.88 -8.83
C ALA A 77 -6.31 -13.91 -7.34
N LYS A 78 -5.36 -14.80 -7.00
CA LYS A 78 -4.71 -14.82 -5.69
C LYS A 78 -3.26 -14.44 -5.85
N VAL A 79 -2.74 -13.73 -4.88
CA VAL A 79 -1.35 -13.26 -4.84
C VAL A 79 -0.62 -13.82 -3.62
N ALA A 80 0.68 -13.94 -3.70
CA ALA A 80 1.52 -14.34 -2.58
C ALA A 80 1.86 -13.16 -1.65
N GLY A 81 1.83 -11.94 -2.18
CA GLY A 81 2.21 -10.73 -1.46
C GLY A 81 2.62 -9.60 -2.37
N ILE A 82 3.50 -8.74 -1.87
CA ILE A 82 3.98 -7.52 -2.53
C ILE A 82 5.51 -7.47 -2.44
N VAL A 83 6.18 -7.18 -3.55
CA VAL A 83 7.59 -6.80 -3.58
C VAL A 83 7.70 -5.32 -3.95
N VAL A 84 8.45 -4.56 -3.15
CA VAL A 84 8.55 -3.11 -3.30
C VAL A 84 10.01 -2.69 -3.30
N ASN A 85 10.39 -1.81 -4.21
CA ASN A 85 11.67 -1.13 -4.11
C ASN A 85 11.52 0.40 -4.00
N SER A 86 12.40 1.02 -3.25
CA SER A 86 12.59 2.47 -3.23
C SER A 86 13.90 2.89 -3.92
N GLY A 87 14.00 4.16 -4.32
CA GLY A 87 15.19 4.72 -4.98
C GLY A 87 15.15 4.73 -6.51
N ASN A 88 14.34 3.86 -7.13
CA ASN A 88 14.09 3.82 -8.57
C ASN A 88 12.62 3.52 -8.83
N ALA A 89 11.95 4.35 -9.62
CA ALA A 89 10.51 4.26 -9.88
C ALA A 89 10.13 3.24 -10.96
N ASN A 90 11.10 2.74 -11.74
CA ASN A 90 10.84 1.94 -12.94
C ASN A 90 9.75 2.56 -13.84
N ALA A 91 9.78 3.88 -13.97
CA ALA A 91 8.89 4.70 -14.80
C ALA A 91 9.66 5.32 -15.96
N ALA A 92 9.00 5.50 -17.10
CA ALA A 92 9.60 5.94 -18.36
C ALA A 92 10.80 5.07 -18.80
N THR A 93 10.67 3.76 -18.62
CA THR A 93 11.71 2.74 -18.88
C THR A 93 11.39 1.86 -20.09
N ALA A 94 10.31 2.17 -20.81
CA ALA A 94 9.81 1.46 -21.98
C ALA A 94 9.63 -0.06 -21.74
N GLU A 95 9.83 -0.88 -22.76
CA GLU A 95 9.63 -2.34 -22.70
C GLU A 95 10.51 -3.01 -21.63
N GLN A 96 11.75 -2.52 -21.45
CA GLN A 96 12.65 -3.09 -20.45
C GLN A 96 12.07 -2.99 -19.04
N GLY A 97 11.40 -1.89 -18.71
CA GLY A 97 10.75 -1.74 -17.39
C GLY A 97 9.66 -2.78 -17.12
N MET A 98 8.90 -3.17 -18.16
CA MET A 98 7.90 -4.24 -18.04
C MET A 98 8.56 -5.61 -17.81
N ILE A 99 9.66 -5.90 -18.51
CA ILE A 99 10.45 -7.12 -18.33
C ILE A 99 10.98 -7.16 -16.88
N ASP A 100 11.61 -6.10 -16.43
CA ASP A 100 12.18 -5.99 -15.09
C ASP A 100 11.11 -6.16 -13.99
N ALA A 101 9.95 -5.50 -14.13
CA ALA A 101 8.86 -5.62 -13.15
C ALA A 101 8.28 -7.05 -13.09
N LYS A 102 8.08 -7.71 -14.24
CA LYS A 102 7.64 -9.12 -14.28
C LYS A 102 8.70 -10.05 -13.67
N GLU A 103 9.97 -9.79 -13.91
CA GLU A 103 11.08 -10.54 -13.33
C GLU A 103 11.14 -10.39 -11.80
N MET A 104 10.89 -9.19 -11.26
CA MET A 104 10.78 -8.98 -9.80
C MET A 104 9.71 -9.87 -9.17
N SER A 105 8.51 -9.94 -9.75
CA SER A 105 7.44 -10.82 -9.28
C SER A 105 7.85 -12.29 -9.32
N ALA A 106 8.44 -12.72 -10.43
CA ALA A 106 8.86 -14.11 -10.61
C ALA A 106 9.98 -14.53 -9.63
N ILE A 107 10.94 -13.64 -9.36
CA ILE A 107 12.01 -13.89 -8.38
C ILE A 107 11.42 -13.97 -6.97
N ALA A 108 10.52 -13.06 -6.59
CA ALA A 108 9.88 -13.10 -5.29
C ALA A 108 9.09 -14.40 -5.08
N GLN A 109 8.36 -14.86 -6.10
CA GLN A 109 7.67 -16.14 -6.09
C GLN A 109 8.65 -17.32 -5.91
N LEU A 110 9.75 -17.32 -6.64
CA LEU A 110 10.77 -18.37 -6.56
C LEU A 110 11.44 -18.42 -5.17
N GLU A 111 11.89 -17.27 -4.66
CA GLU A 111 12.65 -17.19 -3.41
C GLU A 111 11.80 -17.47 -2.16
N THR A 112 10.50 -17.16 -2.21
CA THR A 112 9.56 -17.47 -1.11
C THR A 112 8.97 -18.87 -1.20
N GLY A 113 8.95 -19.48 -2.40
CA GLY A 113 8.34 -20.78 -2.65
C GLY A 113 6.81 -20.77 -2.65
N ILE A 114 6.16 -19.58 -2.59
CA ILE A 114 4.69 -19.46 -2.61
C ILE A 114 4.20 -19.49 -4.06
N GLY A 115 3.28 -20.39 -4.38
CA GLY A 115 2.85 -20.74 -5.74
C GLY A 115 1.99 -19.69 -6.46
N SER A 116 1.99 -18.42 -6.03
CA SER A 116 1.19 -17.32 -6.61
C SER A 116 2.06 -16.11 -6.92
N PRO A 117 1.66 -15.24 -7.88
CA PRO A 117 2.44 -14.07 -8.25
C PRO A 117 2.51 -13.03 -7.10
N PHE A 118 3.58 -12.25 -7.12
CA PHE A 118 3.71 -11.06 -6.28
C PHE A 118 3.27 -9.81 -7.04
N LEU A 119 2.53 -8.93 -6.37
CA LEU A 119 2.34 -7.56 -6.83
C LEU A 119 3.66 -6.80 -6.72
N VAL A 120 3.92 -5.90 -7.69
CA VAL A 120 5.20 -5.20 -7.78
C VAL A 120 4.97 -3.69 -7.64
N CYS A 121 5.70 -3.06 -6.74
CA CYS A 121 5.69 -1.61 -6.59
C CYS A 121 7.10 -1.05 -6.62
N SER A 122 7.24 0.15 -7.14
CA SER A 122 8.51 0.86 -7.20
C SER A 122 8.30 2.35 -6.92
N THR A 123 9.27 3.00 -6.30
CA THR A 123 9.23 4.45 -6.05
C THR A 123 10.62 5.04 -6.10
N GLY A 124 10.75 6.30 -6.52
CA GLY A 124 12.02 7.02 -6.57
C GLY A 124 12.28 7.68 -7.92
N ARG A 125 13.49 7.55 -8.45
CA ARG A 125 13.91 8.25 -9.67
C ARG A 125 13.25 7.68 -10.93
N ILE A 126 12.73 8.58 -11.77
CA ILE A 126 12.11 8.30 -13.07
C ILE A 126 13.18 8.29 -14.17
N GLY A 127 12.98 7.52 -15.25
CA GLY A 127 13.82 7.52 -16.45
C GLY A 127 15.16 6.79 -16.31
N ARG A 128 15.31 5.94 -15.29
CA ARG A 128 16.51 5.13 -15.08
C ARG A 128 16.19 3.65 -15.08
N LYS A 129 17.05 2.85 -15.72
CA LYS A 129 16.97 1.40 -15.63
C LYS A 129 17.12 0.95 -14.18
N ILE A 130 16.32 -0.01 -13.78
CA ILE A 130 16.41 -0.60 -12.46
C ILE A 130 17.66 -1.50 -12.35
N PRO A 131 18.41 -1.49 -11.24
CA PRO A 131 19.59 -2.33 -11.07
C PRO A 131 19.16 -3.76 -10.70
N MET A 132 18.76 -4.56 -11.69
CA MET A 132 18.16 -5.88 -11.48
C MET A 132 19.06 -6.85 -10.70
N GLN A 133 20.39 -6.74 -10.79
CA GLN A 133 21.28 -7.58 -9.98
C GLN A 133 21.12 -7.29 -8.48
N ASN A 134 21.00 -6.02 -8.10
CA ASN A 134 20.78 -5.59 -6.73
C ASN A 134 19.38 -6.04 -6.26
N ILE A 135 18.37 -5.87 -7.11
CA ILE A 135 17.00 -6.34 -6.84
C ILE A 135 16.98 -7.85 -6.56
N LYS A 136 17.62 -8.67 -7.40
CA LYS A 136 17.69 -10.14 -7.21
C LYS A 136 18.32 -10.50 -5.87
N THR A 137 19.44 -9.89 -5.56
CA THR A 137 20.13 -10.11 -4.28
C THR A 137 19.26 -9.67 -3.10
N GLY A 138 18.61 -8.50 -3.22
CA GLY A 138 17.72 -7.97 -2.19
C GLY A 138 16.49 -8.85 -1.95
N ILE A 139 15.82 -9.32 -3.00
CA ILE A 139 14.65 -10.22 -2.87
C ILE A 139 15.06 -11.53 -2.18
N ALA A 140 16.18 -12.13 -2.58
CA ALA A 140 16.69 -13.36 -1.94
C ALA A 140 17.00 -13.13 -0.45
N ALA A 141 17.60 -11.99 -0.11
CA ALA A 141 17.89 -11.63 1.27
C ALA A 141 16.60 -11.39 2.09
N ALA A 142 15.62 -10.65 1.52
CA ALA A 142 14.35 -10.39 2.15
C ALA A 142 13.54 -11.66 2.38
N ALA A 143 13.50 -12.58 1.40
CA ALA A 143 12.81 -13.86 1.53
C ALA A 143 13.36 -14.72 2.69
N LYS A 144 14.66 -14.66 2.95
CA LYS A 144 15.29 -15.32 4.11
C LYS A 144 14.99 -14.63 5.43
N ALA A 145 14.80 -13.31 5.41
CA ALA A 145 14.55 -12.50 6.60
C ALA A 145 13.06 -12.42 6.98
N LEU A 146 12.15 -12.99 6.19
CA LEU A 146 10.71 -12.94 6.44
C LEU A 146 10.32 -13.48 7.82
N ARG A 147 9.65 -12.64 8.60
CA ARG A 147 9.20 -12.94 9.96
C ARG A 147 7.93 -12.15 10.29
N GLU A 148 7.22 -12.59 11.31
CA GLU A 148 6.05 -11.89 11.86
C GLU A 148 6.40 -10.90 12.98
N GLU A 149 7.67 -10.66 13.25
CA GLU A 149 8.12 -9.78 14.31
C GLU A 149 7.87 -8.31 13.95
N SER A 150 7.44 -7.52 14.93
CA SER A 150 7.13 -6.10 14.76
C SER A 150 8.31 -5.27 14.22
N GLN A 151 9.55 -5.64 14.60
CA GLN A 151 10.75 -4.98 14.09
C GLN A 151 10.91 -5.16 12.58
N ASN A 152 10.66 -6.36 12.06
CA ASN A 152 10.73 -6.61 10.62
C ASN A 152 9.63 -5.86 9.85
N SER A 153 8.47 -5.64 10.45
CA SER A 153 7.43 -4.80 9.86
C SER A 153 7.86 -3.34 9.78
N LEU A 154 8.50 -2.82 10.79
CA LEU A 154 9.07 -1.47 10.77
C LEU A 154 10.16 -1.32 9.72
N ASP A 155 11.03 -2.32 9.53
CA ASP A 155 12.05 -2.34 8.49
C ASP A 155 11.41 -2.30 7.09
N ALA A 156 10.31 -3.02 6.86
CA ALA A 156 9.57 -2.95 5.61
C ALA A 156 8.95 -1.57 5.36
N ALA A 157 8.43 -0.92 6.42
CA ALA A 157 7.92 0.44 6.33
C ALA A 157 9.03 1.47 6.04
N ASP A 158 10.24 1.27 6.56
CA ASP A 158 11.39 2.12 6.27
C ASP A 158 11.93 1.89 4.83
N ALA A 159 11.92 0.66 4.36
CA ALA A 159 12.45 0.30 3.05
C ALA A 159 11.66 0.89 1.86
N ILE A 160 10.44 1.34 2.08
CA ILE A 160 9.62 1.97 1.03
C ILE A 160 9.78 3.50 0.97
N LEU A 161 10.50 4.12 1.92
CA LEU A 161 10.64 5.57 2.02
C LEU A 161 11.59 6.15 0.95
N THR A 162 11.33 7.40 0.57
CA THR A 162 12.20 8.15 -0.36
C THR A 162 12.66 9.49 0.21
N SER A 163 11.81 10.50 0.19
CA SER A 163 12.02 11.83 0.78
C SER A 163 11.26 11.99 2.10
N ASP A 164 10.52 10.96 2.49
CA ASP A 164 9.81 10.90 3.75
C ASP A 164 10.77 11.06 4.95
N THR A 165 10.34 11.77 6.00
CA THR A 165 11.12 11.96 7.22
C THR A 165 10.86 10.89 8.27
N GLY A 166 9.76 10.12 8.12
CA GLY A 166 9.39 9.05 9.02
C GLY A 166 8.46 8.01 8.41
N ARG A 167 8.46 6.83 9.03
CA ARG A 167 7.56 5.74 8.66
C ARG A 167 6.12 6.05 8.99
N LYS A 168 5.21 5.53 8.19
CA LYS A 168 3.76 5.70 8.36
C LYS A 168 3.12 4.33 8.50
N CYS A 169 2.65 4.01 9.71
CA CYS A 169 1.97 2.76 10.05
C CYS A 169 0.63 3.08 10.70
N ALA A 170 -0.38 2.27 10.44
CA ALA A 170 -1.68 2.33 11.08
C ALA A 170 -2.27 0.93 11.23
N THR A 171 -2.93 0.65 12.35
CA THR A 171 -3.61 -0.63 12.60
C THR A 171 -4.91 -0.36 13.34
N ALA A 172 -6.00 -0.91 12.82
CA ALA A 172 -7.32 -0.90 13.44
C ALA A 172 -7.74 -2.32 13.77
N GLN A 173 -8.37 -2.49 14.94
CA GLN A 173 -8.88 -3.78 15.40
C GLN A 173 -10.32 -3.66 15.88
N PHE A 174 -11.06 -4.76 15.75
CA PHE A 174 -12.42 -4.90 16.29
C PHE A 174 -12.67 -6.36 16.67
N THR A 175 -13.67 -6.60 17.52
CA THR A 175 -14.01 -7.95 17.98
C THR A 175 -15.37 -8.35 17.42
N TYR A 176 -15.43 -9.55 16.83
CA TYR A 176 -16.65 -10.17 16.37
C TYR A 176 -16.66 -11.66 16.76
N GLU A 177 -17.74 -12.13 17.38
CA GLU A 177 -17.90 -13.52 17.88
C GLU A 177 -16.76 -14.02 18.78
N GLY A 178 -16.10 -13.10 19.50
CA GLY A 178 -14.98 -13.41 20.40
C GLY A 178 -13.61 -13.38 19.74
N GLU A 179 -13.54 -13.28 18.42
CA GLU A 179 -12.30 -13.18 17.65
C GLU A 179 -11.90 -11.71 17.43
N THR A 180 -10.61 -11.43 17.52
CA THR A 180 -10.05 -10.11 17.20
C THR A 180 -9.65 -10.08 15.75
N LEU A 181 -10.25 -9.17 14.99
CA LEU A 181 -10.02 -8.98 13.56
C LEU A 181 -9.19 -7.72 13.34
N THR A 182 -8.29 -7.78 12.38
CA THR A 182 -7.29 -6.74 12.16
C THR A 182 -7.30 -6.22 10.72
N VAL A 183 -7.21 -4.90 10.60
CA VAL A 183 -6.78 -4.22 9.37
C VAL A 183 -5.54 -3.42 9.71
N SER A 184 -4.45 -3.68 9.03
CA SER A 184 -3.18 -2.99 9.24
C SER A 184 -2.62 -2.42 7.94
N GLY A 185 -1.76 -1.41 8.03
CA GLY A 185 -1.18 -0.81 6.84
C GLY A 185 0.09 -0.04 7.09
N ILE A 186 0.87 0.09 6.01
CA ILE A 186 2.03 0.98 5.90
C ILE A 186 1.87 1.87 4.67
N ALA A 187 2.40 3.07 4.74
CA ALA A 187 2.42 3.99 3.59
C ALA A 187 3.71 4.80 3.51
N LYS A 188 3.95 5.34 2.32
CA LYS A 188 4.97 6.35 2.07
C LYS A 188 4.40 7.45 1.16
N GLY A 189 4.91 8.64 1.29
CA GLY A 189 4.61 9.83 0.49
C GLY A 189 4.94 11.09 1.24
N ALA A 190 5.59 12.04 0.56
CA ALA A 190 5.97 13.34 1.11
C ALA A 190 6.00 14.45 0.04
N GLY A 191 5.97 14.12 -1.22
CA GLY A 191 5.92 15.05 -2.36
C GLY A 191 5.37 14.38 -3.60
N MET A 192 5.06 15.19 -4.63
CA MET A 192 4.34 14.81 -5.84
C MET A 192 2.94 14.29 -5.50
N ILE A 193 2.20 15.01 -4.63
CA ILE A 193 0.92 14.58 -4.08
C ILE A 193 -0.21 15.50 -4.52
N GLU A 194 -1.17 14.94 -5.28
CA GLU A 194 -2.37 15.59 -5.76
C GLU A 194 -3.60 14.67 -5.65
N PRO A 195 -4.82 15.20 -5.42
CA PRO A 195 -6.05 14.42 -5.44
C PRO A 195 -6.21 13.57 -6.71
N ASN A 196 -6.89 12.43 -6.59
CA ASN A 196 -7.06 11.38 -7.59
C ASN A 196 -5.81 10.52 -7.84
N MET A 197 -5.23 10.01 -6.77
CA MET A 197 -4.01 9.22 -6.63
C MET A 197 -2.74 10.08 -6.70
N ALA A 198 -2.31 10.46 -5.54
CA ALA A 198 -1.08 11.19 -5.24
C ALA A 198 0.14 10.28 -5.17
N THR A 199 1.37 10.80 -5.32
CA THR A 199 2.63 10.03 -5.23
C THR A 199 2.79 9.35 -3.88
N MET A 200 2.07 8.27 -3.74
CA MET A 200 2.07 7.46 -2.56
C MET A 200 2.10 5.98 -2.91
N LEU A 201 2.63 5.20 -2.02
CA LEU A 201 2.40 3.77 -1.95
C LEU A 201 1.76 3.50 -0.59
N ALA A 202 0.64 2.77 -0.59
CA ALA A 202 0.05 2.26 0.64
C ALA A 202 -0.30 0.79 0.48
N PHE A 203 0.04 0.02 1.48
CA PHE A 203 -0.20 -1.42 1.51
C PHE A 203 -0.98 -1.73 2.77
N LEU A 204 -2.13 -2.36 2.59
CA LEU A 204 -3.02 -2.77 3.67
C LEU A 204 -3.18 -4.29 3.67
N ALA A 205 -3.41 -4.85 4.84
CA ALA A 205 -3.66 -6.27 5.05
C ALA A 205 -4.80 -6.48 6.03
N THR A 206 -5.58 -7.54 5.82
CA THR A 206 -6.60 -8.02 6.76
C THR A 206 -6.59 -9.54 6.83
N ASP A 207 -6.95 -10.06 8.00
CA ASP A 207 -7.11 -11.50 8.26
C ASP A 207 -8.52 -12.02 7.93
N LEU A 208 -9.44 -11.17 7.51
CA LEU A 208 -10.78 -11.56 7.03
C LEU A 208 -10.71 -12.29 5.68
N ASP A 209 -11.65 -13.17 5.43
CA ASP A 209 -11.85 -13.82 4.14
C ASP A 209 -12.77 -12.96 3.26
N VAL A 210 -12.18 -12.18 2.37
CA VAL A 210 -12.88 -11.21 1.52
C VAL A 210 -12.48 -11.43 0.08
N ASP A 211 -13.47 -11.62 -0.80
CA ASP A 211 -13.20 -11.76 -2.22
C ASP A 211 -12.68 -10.48 -2.89
N ASN A 212 -12.10 -10.61 -4.08
CA ASN A 212 -11.47 -9.49 -4.80
C ASN A 212 -12.46 -8.36 -5.13
N ALA A 213 -13.75 -8.66 -5.38
CA ALA A 213 -14.74 -7.66 -5.75
C ALA A 213 -15.17 -6.83 -4.52
N ALA A 214 -15.41 -7.50 -3.39
CA ALA A 214 -15.73 -6.86 -2.12
C ALA A 214 -14.53 -6.04 -1.59
N LEU A 215 -13.30 -6.57 -1.70
CA LEU A 215 -12.07 -5.83 -1.39
C LEU A 215 -11.94 -4.58 -2.25
N LYS A 216 -12.14 -4.71 -3.57
CA LYS A 216 -12.03 -3.58 -4.50
C LYS A 216 -13.05 -2.49 -4.18
N ASN A 217 -14.30 -2.86 -3.93
CA ASN A 217 -15.35 -1.91 -3.58
C ASN A 217 -15.03 -1.17 -2.27
N THR A 218 -14.62 -1.89 -1.23
CA THR A 218 -14.25 -1.31 0.06
C THR A 218 -13.05 -0.36 -0.08
N LEU A 219 -12.00 -0.79 -0.80
CA LEU A 219 -10.80 0.00 -1.00
C LEU A 219 -11.07 1.29 -1.78
N VAL A 220 -11.87 1.22 -2.87
CA VAL A 220 -12.23 2.40 -3.66
C VAL A 220 -13.01 3.41 -2.82
N GLN A 221 -13.98 2.95 -2.02
CA GLN A 221 -14.74 3.84 -1.13
C GLN A 221 -13.85 4.52 -0.09
N ALA A 222 -12.93 3.78 0.51
CA ALA A 222 -11.97 4.34 1.47
C ALA A 222 -11.02 5.36 0.80
N CYS A 223 -10.40 5.00 -0.33
CA CYS A 223 -9.49 5.90 -1.07
C CYS A 223 -10.17 7.21 -1.49
N ASN A 224 -11.42 7.15 -1.94
CA ASN A 224 -12.18 8.33 -2.35
C ASN A 224 -12.45 9.32 -1.20
N LYS A 225 -12.44 8.84 0.03
CA LYS A 225 -12.68 9.66 1.23
C LYS A 225 -11.39 10.06 1.97
N THR A 226 -10.24 9.52 1.57
CA THR A 226 -8.95 9.69 2.26
C THR A 226 -7.87 10.11 1.29
N PHE A 227 -7.13 9.20 0.70
CA PHE A 227 -5.99 9.47 -0.19
C PHE A 227 -6.32 10.35 -1.41
N ASN A 228 -7.55 10.28 -1.93
CA ASN A 228 -7.98 11.13 -3.03
C ASN A 228 -8.41 12.54 -2.59
N ARG A 229 -8.27 12.88 -1.31
CA ARG A 229 -8.62 14.19 -0.74
C ARG A 229 -7.42 14.95 -0.17
N ILE A 230 -6.21 14.44 -0.37
CA ILE A 230 -5.00 15.09 0.11
C ILE A 230 -4.21 15.70 -1.05
N SER A 231 -3.54 16.83 -0.79
CA SER A 231 -2.64 17.50 -1.74
C SER A 231 -1.46 18.11 -0.99
N ILE A 232 -0.27 18.10 -1.59
CA ILE A 232 0.93 18.76 -1.07
C ILE A 232 1.46 19.79 -2.07
N ASP A 233 1.79 19.39 -3.28
CA ASP A 233 2.43 20.22 -4.32
C ASP A 233 1.68 20.24 -5.65
N GLY A 234 0.62 19.45 -5.76
CA GLY A 234 -0.23 19.43 -6.93
C GLY A 234 0.33 18.67 -8.12
N ASP A 235 1.34 17.85 -7.96
CA ASP A 235 1.89 16.99 -9.02
C ASP A 235 1.38 15.56 -8.90
N MET A 236 1.07 14.91 -10.04
CA MET A 236 0.58 13.53 -10.11
C MET A 236 1.71 12.57 -10.47
N SER A 237 1.89 11.51 -9.70
CA SER A 237 2.90 10.48 -9.95
C SER A 237 2.52 9.47 -11.02
N THR A 238 3.53 8.81 -11.53
CA THR A 238 3.42 7.65 -12.45
C THR A 238 3.22 6.30 -11.73
N ASN A 239 3.38 6.25 -10.40
CA ASN A 239 3.52 5.00 -9.63
C ASN A 239 2.47 4.78 -8.54
N ASP A 240 1.57 5.74 -8.31
CA ASP A 240 0.65 5.67 -7.18
C ASP A 240 -0.13 4.37 -7.13
N THR A 241 -0.10 3.75 -5.97
CA THR A 241 -0.68 2.44 -5.77
C THR A 241 -1.13 2.27 -4.33
N VAL A 242 -2.40 1.92 -4.14
CA VAL A 242 -2.94 1.41 -2.88
C VAL A 242 -3.33 -0.04 -3.07
N LEU A 243 -2.80 -0.95 -2.27
CA LEU A 243 -3.12 -2.37 -2.30
C LEU A 243 -3.75 -2.81 -0.98
N LEU A 244 -4.77 -3.64 -1.04
CA LEU A 244 -5.38 -4.29 0.11
C LEU A 244 -5.38 -5.80 -0.12
N LEU A 245 -4.78 -6.55 0.81
CA LEU A 245 -4.67 -8.00 0.79
C LEU A 245 -5.54 -8.61 1.89
N ALA A 246 -6.21 -9.72 1.60
CA ALA A 246 -7.03 -10.47 2.55
C ALA A 246 -6.64 -11.94 2.52
N ASN A 247 -6.09 -12.46 3.63
CA ASN A 247 -5.58 -13.83 3.69
C ASN A 247 -6.58 -14.86 4.24
N GLY A 248 -7.69 -14.42 4.79
CA GLY A 248 -8.72 -15.31 5.31
C GLY A 248 -8.33 -16.07 6.59
N LYS A 249 -7.28 -15.65 7.29
CA LYS A 249 -6.75 -16.37 8.46
C LYS A 249 -7.77 -16.53 9.59
N SER A 250 -8.68 -15.57 9.75
CA SER A 250 -9.76 -15.64 10.74
C SER A 250 -10.87 -16.62 10.36
N GLY A 251 -11.01 -16.95 9.07
CA GLY A 251 -12.13 -17.75 8.56
C GLY A 251 -13.47 -17.02 8.55
N LEU A 252 -13.51 -15.74 8.90
CA LEU A 252 -14.73 -14.93 8.95
C LEU A 252 -14.94 -14.15 7.65
N VAL A 253 -16.13 -14.25 7.08
CA VAL A 253 -16.53 -13.63 5.81
C VAL A 253 -17.40 -12.43 6.09
N PRO A 254 -16.98 -11.20 5.76
CA PRO A 254 -17.76 -9.99 6.06
C PRO A 254 -19.17 -9.98 5.45
N ASP A 255 -19.34 -10.54 4.26
CA ASP A 255 -20.65 -10.56 3.58
C ASP A 255 -21.71 -11.43 4.29
N ASP A 256 -21.31 -12.30 5.23
CA ASP A 256 -22.24 -13.12 6.01
C ASP A 256 -22.98 -12.32 7.09
N SER A 257 -22.48 -11.11 7.45
CA SER A 257 -23.10 -10.25 8.47
C SER A 257 -22.98 -8.76 8.09
N PRO A 258 -24.11 -8.02 8.00
CA PRO A 258 -24.07 -6.58 7.76
C PRO A 258 -23.24 -5.80 8.80
N GLU A 259 -23.26 -6.24 10.06
CA GLU A 259 -22.49 -5.61 11.14
C GLU A 259 -21.00 -5.84 10.96
N LEU A 260 -20.58 -7.05 10.56
CA LEU A 260 -19.20 -7.39 10.29
C LEU A 260 -18.68 -6.64 9.07
N LEU A 261 -19.46 -6.59 7.99
CA LEU A 261 -19.12 -5.84 6.78
C LEU A 261 -18.94 -4.34 7.07
N GLN A 262 -19.83 -3.77 7.90
CA GLN A 262 -19.72 -2.36 8.30
C GLN A 262 -18.44 -2.10 9.12
N ALA A 263 -18.13 -2.97 10.09
CA ALA A 263 -16.92 -2.84 10.90
C ALA A 263 -15.64 -3.00 10.07
N PHE A 264 -15.64 -3.94 9.12
CA PHE A 264 -14.52 -4.08 8.17
C PHE A 264 -14.31 -2.82 7.34
N ARG A 265 -15.38 -2.26 6.75
CA ARG A 265 -15.30 -1.01 5.97
C ARG A 265 -14.81 0.17 6.81
N GLU A 266 -15.30 0.28 8.05
CA GLU A 266 -14.88 1.30 9.00
C GLU A 266 -13.38 1.13 9.36
N ALA A 267 -12.92 -0.09 9.60
CA ALA A 267 -11.51 -0.37 9.89
C ALA A 267 -10.59 0.00 8.71
N VAL A 268 -10.97 -0.36 7.47
CA VAL A 268 -10.22 0.03 6.26
C VAL A 268 -10.20 1.55 6.12
N PHE A 269 -11.33 2.22 6.33
CA PHE A 269 -11.41 3.69 6.27
C PHE A 269 -10.47 4.33 7.31
N ILE A 270 -10.55 3.92 8.59
CA ILE A 270 -9.72 4.46 9.67
C ILE A 270 -8.22 4.30 9.38
N VAL A 271 -7.81 3.14 8.88
CA VAL A 271 -6.40 2.90 8.51
C VAL A 271 -5.97 3.80 7.35
N CYS A 272 -6.79 3.91 6.29
CA CYS A 272 -6.49 4.78 5.15
C CYS A 272 -6.43 6.25 5.57
N ASP A 273 -7.36 6.71 6.39
CA ASP A 273 -7.45 8.09 6.88
C ASP A 273 -6.23 8.46 7.73
N THR A 274 -5.88 7.62 8.70
CA THR A 274 -4.68 7.77 9.52
C THR A 274 -3.40 7.82 8.69
N LEU A 275 -3.29 6.98 7.65
CA LEU A 275 -2.13 6.98 6.76
C LEU A 275 -2.10 8.24 5.87
N ALA A 276 -3.25 8.70 5.38
CA ALA A 276 -3.36 9.93 4.60
C ALA A 276 -2.95 11.16 5.42
N GLU A 277 -3.42 11.28 6.67
CA GLU A 277 -2.99 12.33 7.60
C GLU A 277 -1.48 12.32 7.83
N LYS A 278 -0.89 11.13 8.04
CA LYS A 278 0.57 11.00 8.22
C LYS A 278 1.35 11.37 6.96
N ILE A 279 0.81 11.16 5.77
CA ILE A 279 1.43 11.56 4.50
C ILE A 279 1.46 13.07 4.39
N VAL A 280 0.33 13.77 4.56
CA VAL A 280 0.31 15.23 4.48
C VAL A 280 1.07 15.89 5.61
N GLY A 281 1.08 15.27 6.80
CA GLY A 281 1.86 15.73 7.95
C GLY A 281 3.39 15.63 7.78
N ASP A 282 3.85 14.85 6.80
CA ASP A 282 5.28 14.65 6.44
C ASP A 282 5.64 15.27 5.08
N GLY A 283 4.79 16.16 4.55
CA GLY A 283 4.99 16.77 3.24
C GLY A 283 6.31 17.54 3.13
N GLU A 284 6.96 17.46 1.97
CA GLU A 284 8.23 18.15 1.69
C GLU A 284 8.11 19.66 1.90
N LYS A 285 8.93 20.19 2.84
CA LYS A 285 9.00 21.62 3.17
C LYS A 285 7.69 22.22 3.70
N ILE A 286 6.73 21.41 4.13
CA ILE A 286 5.50 21.94 4.72
C ILE A 286 5.81 22.66 6.03
N THR A 287 5.04 23.71 6.31
CA THR A 287 5.08 24.44 7.56
C THR A 287 3.74 24.45 8.29
N LYS A 288 2.69 24.02 7.61
CA LYS A 288 1.32 23.97 8.12
C LYS A 288 0.56 22.82 7.48
N LEU A 289 -0.30 22.18 8.27
CA LEU A 289 -1.36 21.31 7.80
C LEU A 289 -2.65 22.15 7.78
N VAL A 290 -3.36 22.12 6.67
CA VAL A 290 -4.63 22.82 6.48
C VAL A 290 -5.73 21.80 6.24
N GLU A 291 -6.76 21.83 7.06
CA GLU A 291 -7.99 21.07 6.85
C GLU A 291 -9.04 22.00 6.24
N LEU A 292 -9.60 21.59 5.08
CA LEU A 292 -10.69 22.31 4.42
C LEU A 292 -11.99 21.57 4.69
N ILE A 293 -12.89 22.18 5.46
CA ILE A 293 -14.21 21.66 5.75
C ILE A 293 -15.23 22.42 4.89
N VAL A 294 -15.99 21.71 4.06
CA VAL A 294 -17.02 22.26 3.18
C VAL A 294 -18.37 21.67 3.58
N GLU A 295 -19.32 22.53 3.91
CA GLU A 295 -20.65 22.16 4.41
C GLU A 295 -21.76 22.80 3.58
N GLY A 296 -23.00 22.31 3.71
CA GLY A 296 -24.21 22.96 3.20
C GLY A 296 -24.54 22.67 1.74
N CYS A 297 -23.90 21.67 1.10
CA CYS A 297 -24.27 21.23 -0.24
C CYS A 297 -25.36 20.16 -0.26
N GLN A 298 -25.98 20.00 -1.44
CA GLN A 298 -27.10 19.06 -1.62
C GLN A 298 -26.65 17.57 -1.67
N SER A 299 -25.39 17.31 -2.04
CA SER A 299 -24.79 15.97 -2.11
C SER A 299 -23.27 16.04 -1.98
N GLU A 300 -22.64 14.91 -1.65
CA GLU A 300 -21.18 14.77 -1.59
C GLU A 300 -20.52 15.03 -2.96
N ASP A 301 -21.14 14.56 -4.05
CA ASP A 301 -20.65 14.82 -5.41
C ASP A 301 -20.67 16.33 -5.75
N CYS A 302 -21.72 17.04 -5.32
CA CYS A 302 -21.81 18.49 -5.46
C CYS A 302 -20.71 19.21 -4.68
N LEU A 303 -20.39 18.74 -3.46
CA LEU A 303 -19.28 19.26 -2.67
C LEU A 303 -17.94 19.11 -3.39
N LEU A 304 -17.64 17.92 -3.91
CA LEU A 304 -16.38 17.65 -4.61
C LEU A 304 -16.22 18.46 -5.89
N TYR A 305 -17.32 18.69 -6.63
CA TYR A 305 -17.30 19.46 -7.86
C TYR A 305 -17.13 20.98 -7.61
N THR A 306 -17.70 21.50 -6.53
CA THR A 306 -17.74 22.93 -6.23
C THR A 306 -16.70 23.37 -5.20
N SER A 307 -16.03 22.43 -4.53
CA SER A 307 -14.96 22.77 -3.58
C SER A 307 -13.81 23.47 -4.31
N PRO A 308 -13.30 24.59 -3.81
CA PRO A 308 -12.06 25.12 -4.32
C PRO A 308 -10.95 24.08 -4.14
N SER A 309 -10.18 23.88 -5.20
CA SER A 309 -8.95 23.11 -5.10
C SER A 309 -7.98 23.88 -4.19
N PRO A 310 -7.13 23.20 -3.39
CA PRO A 310 -6.05 23.88 -2.69
C PRO A 310 -5.10 24.71 -3.59
N ARG A 311 -5.28 24.59 -4.91
CA ARG A 311 -4.57 25.33 -5.95
C ARG A 311 -5.24 26.66 -6.33
N ASP A 312 -6.54 26.80 -6.10
CA ASP A 312 -7.33 27.98 -6.46
C ASP A 312 -7.27 29.02 -5.34
#